data_be6e39846907daa289c39455e9f59cb9
#
_entry.id   be6e39846907daa289c39455e9f59cb9
#
_cell.length_a   1.000
_cell.length_b   1.000
_cell.length_c   1.000
_cell.angle_alpha   90.00
_cell.angle_beta   90.00
_cell.angle_gamma   90.00
#
_symmetry.space_group_name_H-M   'P 1'
#
loop_
_entity.id
_entity.type
_entity.pdbx_description
1 polymer ?
#
loop_
_entity_poly.entity_id
_entity_poly.type
_entity_poly.pdbx_seq_one_letter_code
_entity_poly.pdbx_strand_id
1 'polypeptide(L)'
;PYYTPYDQYGHLTDNIVPSLDPGNSVTVNAWYEDIEFEANPLYNAQLNTLLQDKYVDITNNFELQWFVMTGLKATARFGLTEQRSRSDEFYPSDHLKFASYSTDRLTEKGSYDLENGEQHSLSGKFDVQYNKNFLSVHDIFVNAGLICRANSLPPICNRQKVFRATR
;
A
#
# COMPACT_ATOMS: atom_id res chain seq x y z
N PRO A 1 -29.00 9.84 21.37
CA PRO A 1 -28.28 9.54 22.60
C PRO A 1 -26.95 10.25 22.56
N TYR A 2 -26.66 11.09 23.60
CA TYR A 2 -25.37 11.76 23.73
C TYR A 2 -24.50 10.88 24.60
N TYR A 3 -23.37 10.44 24.07
CA TYR A 3 -22.39 9.68 24.82
C TYR A 3 -21.42 10.65 25.47
N THR A 4 -21.19 10.53 26.79
CA THR A 4 -20.18 11.28 27.49
C THR A 4 -18.93 10.44 27.63
N PRO A 5 -17.80 10.85 27.05
CA PRO A 5 -16.55 10.08 27.14
C PRO A 5 -15.88 10.21 28.51
N TYR A 6 -16.40 11.04 29.41
CA TYR A 6 -15.85 11.32 30.74
C TYR A 6 -16.82 10.89 31.83
N ASP A 7 -16.26 10.43 32.93
CA ASP A 7 -17.02 10.15 34.16
C ASP A 7 -17.49 11.46 34.86
N GLN A 8 -18.25 11.29 35.96
CA GLN A 8 -18.74 12.42 36.76
C GLN A 8 -17.63 13.27 37.40
N TYR A 9 -16.39 12.77 37.44
CA TYR A 9 -15.23 13.43 37.98
C TYR A 9 -14.33 14.05 36.90
N GLY A 10 -14.70 13.89 35.62
CA GLY A 10 -13.94 14.38 34.49
C GLY A 10 -12.80 13.47 34.03
N HIS A 11 -12.75 12.23 34.49
CA HIS A 11 -11.79 11.24 33.99
C HIS A 11 -12.35 10.57 32.75
N LEU A 12 -11.46 10.27 31.82
CA LEU A 12 -11.81 9.53 30.61
C LEU A 12 -12.15 8.09 30.96
N THR A 13 -13.32 7.64 30.54
CA THR A 13 -13.76 6.25 30.73
C THR A 13 -13.28 5.36 29.59
N ASP A 14 -12.96 4.12 29.88
CA ASP A 14 -12.59 3.10 28.88
C ASP A 14 -13.77 2.69 28.00
N ASN A 15 -14.99 2.73 28.55
CA ASN A 15 -16.22 2.43 27.82
C ASN A 15 -17.17 3.63 27.81
N ILE A 16 -17.85 3.83 26.70
CA ILE A 16 -18.93 4.81 26.57
C ILE A 16 -20.24 4.12 26.99
N VAL A 17 -20.79 4.57 28.10
CA VAL A 17 -22.15 4.15 28.50
C VAL A 17 -23.14 5.07 27.82
N PRO A 18 -24.21 4.57 27.17
CA PRO A 18 -25.28 5.43 26.69
C PRO A 18 -25.82 6.27 27.85
N SER A 19 -25.77 7.59 27.74
CA SER A 19 -26.35 8.49 28.71
C SER A 19 -27.86 8.24 28.72
N LEU A 20 -28.36 7.56 29.73
CA LEU A 20 -29.79 7.48 29.98
C LEU A 20 -30.23 8.87 30.44
N ASP A 21 -31.35 9.35 29.90
CA ASP A 21 -31.97 10.62 30.30
C ASP A 21 -32.00 10.75 31.84
N PRO A 22 -31.62 11.92 32.40
CA PRO A 22 -31.57 12.12 33.85
C PRO A 22 -32.89 11.86 34.60
N GLY A 23 -34.00 11.68 33.86
CA GLY A 23 -35.31 11.34 34.42
C GLY A 23 -35.64 9.84 34.50
N ASN A 24 -34.83 9.01 33.92
CA ASN A 24 -35.06 7.57 33.86
C ASN A 24 -33.91 6.87 34.61
N SER A 25 -34.01 6.80 35.93
CA SER A 25 -33.18 5.94 36.73
C SER A 25 -33.47 4.49 36.38
N VAL A 26 -32.80 3.98 35.35
CA VAL A 26 -32.74 2.55 35.13
C VAL A 26 -31.94 1.98 36.28
N THR A 27 -32.62 1.46 37.26
CA THR A 27 -32.07 0.42 38.13
C THR A 27 -31.55 -0.64 37.16
N VAL A 28 -30.23 -0.76 37.04
CA VAL A 28 -29.57 -1.83 36.29
C VAL A 28 -29.90 -3.11 37.04
N ASN A 29 -31.10 -3.64 36.82
CA ASN A 29 -31.45 -4.98 37.26
C ASN A 29 -30.55 -5.91 36.43
N ALA A 30 -29.90 -6.84 37.09
CA ALA A 30 -28.95 -7.83 36.58
C ALA A 30 -29.48 -8.75 35.43
N TRP A 31 -30.50 -8.34 34.74
CA TRP A 31 -31.15 -9.04 33.63
C TRP A 31 -30.93 -8.40 32.26
N TYR A 32 -30.15 -7.29 32.16
CA TYR A 32 -29.75 -6.71 30.90
C TYR A 32 -28.41 -7.33 30.47
N GLU A 33 -28.48 -8.52 29.89
CA GLU A 33 -27.33 -9.18 29.24
C GLU A 33 -26.92 -8.51 27.92
N ASP A 34 -27.65 -7.47 27.47
CA ASP A 34 -27.45 -6.86 26.14
C ASP A 34 -27.07 -5.35 26.19
N ILE A 35 -26.39 -4.87 27.22
CA ILE A 35 -25.79 -3.54 27.11
C ILE A 35 -24.49 -3.67 26.32
N GLU A 36 -24.51 -3.42 25.05
CA GLU A 36 -23.29 -3.25 24.23
C GLU A 36 -22.57 -1.99 24.73
N PHE A 37 -21.48 -2.20 25.46
CA PHE A 37 -20.55 -1.13 25.79
C PHE A 37 -19.71 -0.83 24.57
N GLU A 38 -19.88 0.36 23.98
CA GLU A 38 -18.98 0.80 22.92
C GLU A 38 -17.67 1.28 23.54
N ALA A 39 -16.56 0.89 22.92
CA ALA A 39 -15.24 1.31 23.30
C ALA A 39 -15.06 2.82 23.09
N ASN A 40 -14.51 3.53 24.09
CA ASN A 40 -14.27 4.95 23.98
C ASN A 40 -13.02 5.22 23.09
N PRO A 41 -13.22 5.79 21.88
CA PRO A 41 -12.10 6.05 20.99
C PRO A 41 -11.09 7.07 21.54
N LEU A 42 -11.53 7.99 22.42
CA LEU A 42 -10.66 8.96 23.05
C LEU A 42 -9.72 8.32 24.07
N TYR A 43 -10.14 7.22 24.70
CA TYR A 43 -9.28 6.45 25.59
C TYR A 43 -8.08 5.88 24.83
N ASN A 44 -8.32 5.23 23.70
CA ASN A 44 -7.25 4.69 22.86
C ASN A 44 -6.30 5.77 22.34
N ALA A 45 -6.82 7.00 22.07
CA ALA A 45 -6.00 8.10 21.60
C ALA A 45 -4.98 8.62 22.63
N GLN A 46 -5.18 8.34 23.93
CA GLN A 46 -4.21 8.69 24.99
C GLN A 46 -3.13 7.62 25.18
N LEU A 47 -3.34 6.43 24.64
CA LEU A 47 -2.37 5.35 24.73
C LEU A 47 -1.24 5.53 23.71
N ASN A 48 -0.05 5.01 24.05
CA ASN A 48 1.09 4.98 23.16
C ASN A 48 0.92 3.92 22.05
N THR A 49 -0.16 4.03 21.29
CA THR A 49 -0.39 3.19 20.11
C THR A 49 0.46 3.69 18.97
N LEU A 50 1.22 2.81 18.33
CA LEU A 50 2.00 3.14 17.14
C LEU A 50 1.38 2.43 15.93
N LEU A 51 0.91 3.21 14.97
CA LEU A 51 0.47 2.75 13.66
C LEU A 51 1.24 3.54 12.62
N GLN A 52 2.27 2.95 12.05
CA GLN A 52 3.15 3.66 11.13
C GLN A 52 3.46 2.84 9.90
N ASP A 53 3.09 3.36 8.74
CA ASP A 53 3.46 2.83 7.45
C ASP A 53 4.54 3.71 6.80
N LYS A 54 5.62 3.07 6.38
CA LYS A 54 6.70 3.70 5.62
C LYS A 54 6.79 3.06 4.25
N TYR A 55 6.89 3.90 3.25
CA TYR A 55 7.00 3.48 1.87
C TYR A 55 8.09 4.28 1.18
N VAL A 56 8.97 3.57 0.50
CA VAL A 56 10.02 4.17 -0.33
C VAL A 56 9.97 3.52 -1.70
N ASP A 57 9.84 4.32 -2.74
CA ASP A 57 9.90 3.90 -4.14
C ASP A 57 10.98 4.69 -4.86
N ILE A 58 11.94 3.97 -5.43
CA ILE A 58 13.03 4.54 -6.21
C ILE A 58 12.93 3.98 -7.61
N THR A 59 12.54 4.82 -8.56
CA THR A 59 12.45 4.46 -9.97
C THR A 59 13.47 5.25 -10.79
N ASN A 60 14.35 4.52 -11.47
CA ASN A 60 15.33 5.08 -12.39
C ASN A 60 15.07 4.54 -13.79
N ASN A 61 14.97 5.45 -14.77
CA ASN A 61 14.80 5.12 -16.17
C ASN A 61 15.91 5.78 -16.99
N PHE A 62 16.61 4.96 -17.77
CA PHE A 62 17.62 5.41 -18.69
C PHE A 62 17.18 5.13 -20.11
N GLU A 63 17.36 6.09 -21.00
CA GLU A 63 17.12 5.93 -22.42
C GLU A 63 18.35 6.39 -23.20
N LEU A 64 18.83 5.50 -24.05
CA LEU A 64 19.91 5.79 -25.01
C LEU A 64 19.35 5.68 -26.42
N GLN A 65 19.47 6.75 -27.18
CA GLN A 65 19.11 6.78 -28.59
C GLN A 65 20.37 6.91 -29.44
N TRP A 66 20.52 6.01 -30.38
CA TRP A 66 21.64 6.02 -31.28
C TRP A 66 21.15 6.09 -32.74
N PHE A 67 21.54 7.15 -33.42
CA PHE A 67 21.31 7.34 -34.85
C PHE A 67 22.50 6.76 -35.62
N VAL A 68 22.35 5.50 -36.09
CA VAL A 68 23.42 4.74 -36.73
C VAL A 68 23.72 5.30 -38.12
N MET A 69 22.65 5.60 -38.88
CA MET A 69 22.69 6.21 -40.22
C MET A 69 21.36 6.87 -40.54
N THR A 70 21.28 7.59 -41.66
CA THR A 70 20.03 8.19 -42.10
C THR A 70 18.94 7.12 -42.28
N GLY A 71 17.87 7.27 -41.49
CA GLY A 71 16.73 6.33 -41.48
C GLY A 71 16.87 5.17 -40.51
N LEU A 72 18.04 4.92 -39.90
CA LEU A 72 18.24 3.84 -38.91
C LEU A 72 18.50 4.41 -37.51
N LYS A 73 17.58 4.12 -36.59
CA LYS A 73 17.63 4.51 -35.19
C LYS A 73 17.57 3.28 -34.29
N ALA A 74 18.49 3.17 -33.36
CA ALA A 74 18.44 2.20 -32.29
C ALA A 74 18.11 2.91 -30.96
N THR A 75 17.23 2.34 -30.16
CA THR A 75 16.85 2.90 -28.85
C THR A 75 16.96 1.79 -27.82
N ALA A 76 17.74 2.05 -26.78
CA ALA A 76 17.82 1.18 -25.60
C ALA A 76 17.23 1.91 -24.40
N ARG A 77 16.30 1.25 -23.71
CA ARG A 77 15.70 1.74 -22.45
C ARG A 77 15.96 0.73 -21.36
N PHE A 78 16.33 1.25 -20.22
CA PHE A 78 16.59 0.46 -19.03
C PHE A 78 15.87 1.10 -17.84
N GLY A 79 15.03 0.35 -17.15
CA GLY A 79 14.28 0.78 -15.97
C GLY A 79 14.59 -0.10 -14.77
N LEU A 80 14.92 0.52 -13.66
CA LEU A 80 15.09 -0.10 -12.36
C LEU A 80 14.09 0.52 -11.39
N THR A 81 13.27 -0.31 -10.76
CA THR A 81 12.38 0.11 -9.68
C THR A 81 12.68 -0.72 -8.45
N GLU A 82 12.95 -0.05 -7.35
CA GLU A 82 13.13 -0.63 -6.03
C GLU A 82 12.07 -0.03 -5.10
N GLN A 83 11.28 -0.90 -4.51
CA GLN A 83 10.18 -0.55 -3.62
C GLN A 83 10.39 -1.23 -2.29
N ARG A 84 10.33 -0.46 -1.22
CA ARG A 84 10.41 -0.96 0.15
C ARG A 84 9.22 -0.44 0.94
N SER A 85 8.53 -1.32 1.63
CA SER A 85 7.46 -1.00 2.54
C SER A 85 7.77 -1.55 3.92
N ARG A 86 7.38 -0.80 4.94
CA ARG A 86 7.47 -1.21 6.33
C ARG A 86 6.24 -0.73 7.06
N SER A 87 5.54 -1.66 7.68
CA SER A 87 4.41 -1.40 8.57
C SER A 87 4.80 -1.78 9.99
N ASP A 88 4.69 -0.83 10.91
CA ASP A 88 4.92 -1.00 12.34
C ASP A 88 3.58 -0.77 13.07
N GLU A 89 3.01 -1.81 13.66
CA GLU A 89 1.79 -1.74 14.45
C GLU A 89 2.06 -2.17 15.88
N PHE A 90 1.86 -1.25 16.82
CA PHE A 90 1.98 -1.53 18.25
C PHE A 90 0.71 -1.13 18.98
N TYR A 91 0.14 -2.08 19.70
CA TYR A 91 -0.99 -1.88 20.61
C TYR A 91 -0.55 -2.22 22.03
N PRO A 92 -0.60 -1.26 22.98
CA PRO A 92 -0.30 -1.52 24.38
C PRO A 92 -1.35 -2.44 25.01
N SER A 93 -1.01 -3.07 26.13
CA SER A 93 -1.89 -4.00 26.86
C SER A 93 -3.23 -3.41 27.27
N ASP A 94 -3.26 -2.10 27.53
CA ASP A 94 -4.43 -1.38 27.99
C ASP A 94 -5.36 -0.92 26.85
N HIS A 95 -4.97 -1.22 25.61
CA HIS A 95 -5.76 -0.88 24.44
C HIS A 95 -7.08 -1.65 24.43
N LEU A 96 -8.19 -0.97 24.09
CA LEU A 96 -9.54 -1.56 24.11
C LEU A 96 -9.73 -2.74 23.15
N LYS A 97 -8.82 -2.94 22.21
CA LYS A 97 -8.74 -4.15 21.39
C LYS A 97 -8.67 -5.43 22.25
N PHE A 98 -8.10 -5.32 23.45
CA PHE A 98 -7.94 -6.44 24.39
C PHE A 98 -8.94 -6.42 25.53
N ALA A 99 -9.99 -5.59 25.48
CA ALA A 99 -11.01 -5.48 26.53
C ALA A 99 -11.76 -6.80 26.79
N SER A 100 -11.95 -7.62 25.75
CA SER A 100 -12.61 -8.93 25.87
C SER A 100 -11.73 -10.03 26.47
N TYR A 101 -10.42 -9.77 26.65
CA TYR A 101 -9.52 -10.75 27.26
C TYR A 101 -9.75 -10.82 28.76
N SER A 102 -9.99 -12.03 29.28
CA SER A 102 -10.18 -12.23 30.71
C SER A 102 -8.90 -11.91 31.50
N THR A 103 -9.07 -11.66 32.80
CA THR A 103 -7.95 -11.36 33.72
C THR A 103 -6.90 -12.47 33.79
N ASP A 104 -7.25 -13.70 33.46
CA ASP A 104 -6.33 -14.84 33.42
C ASP A 104 -5.35 -14.77 32.23
N ARG A 105 -5.65 -13.93 31.22
CA ARG A 105 -4.88 -13.77 29.99
C ARG A 105 -4.13 -12.44 29.91
N LEU A 106 -3.72 -11.88 31.05
CA LEU A 106 -2.98 -10.61 31.08
C LEU A 106 -1.69 -10.63 30.26
N THR A 107 -1.04 -11.79 30.18
CA THR A 107 0.19 -11.99 29.40
C THR A 107 -0.03 -12.03 27.88
N GLU A 108 -1.27 -12.17 27.44
CA GLU A 108 -1.65 -12.17 26.03
C GLU A 108 -2.11 -10.79 25.53
N LYS A 109 -2.20 -9.80 26.43
CA LYS A 109 -2.55 -8.43 26.09
C LYS A 109 -1.34 -7.68 25.54
N GLY A 110 -1.59 -6.88 24.55
CA GLY A 110 -0.55 -6.17 23.80
C GLY A 110 -0.12 -6.94 22.56
N SER A 111 0.11 -6.24 21.45
CA SER A 111 0.66 -6.82 20.24
C SER A 111 1.65 -5.86 19.58
N TYR A 112 2.66 -6.43 18.96
CA TYR A 112 3.57 -5.73 18.09
C TYR A 112 3.72 -6.53 16.81
N ASP A 113 3.25 -5.94 15.71
CA ASP A 113 3.30 -6.53 14.39
C ASP A 113 4.23 -5.68 13.51
N LEU A 114 5.23 -6.33 12.95
CA LEU A 114 6.19 -5.73 12.03
C LEU A 114 6.14 -6.45 10.69
N GLU A 115 5.73 -5.73 9.66
CA GLU A 115 5.74 -6.22 8.29
C GLU A 115 6.75 -5.45 7.45
N ASN A 116 7.61 -6.18 6.74
CA ASN A 116 8.55 -5.62 5.79
C ASN A 116 8.29 -6.24 4.41
N GLY A 117 8.14 -5.39 3.41
CA GLY A 117 7.99 -5.77 2.02
C GLY A 117 9.12 -5.18 1.17
N GLU A 118 9.72 -6.00 0.29
CA GLU A 118 10.68 -5.55 -0.70
C GLU A 118 10.27 -6.05 -2.07
N GLN A 119 10.29 -5.16 -3.04
CA GLN A 119 10.03 -5.49 -4.44
C GLN A 119 11.06 -4.84 -5.34
N HIS A 120 11.68 -5.65 -6.18
CA HIS A 120 12.62 -5.18 -7.20
C HIS A 120 12.05 -5.49 -8.58
N SER A 121 12.09 -4.52 -9.46
CA SER A 121 11.69 -4.66 -10.86
C SER A 121 12.77 -4.11 -11.78
N LEU A 122 13.18 -4.96 -12.72
CA LEU A 122 14.14 -4.62 -13.76
C LEU A 122 13.45 -4.74 -15.10
N SER A 123 13.54 -3.71 -15.92
CA SER A 123 13.02 -3.72 -17.27
C SER A 123 14.07 -3.26 -18.27
N GLY A 124 14.18 -3.99 -19.35
CA GLY A 124 15.03 -3.63 -20.50
C GLY A 124 14.21 -3.65 -21.78
N LYS A 125 14.35 -2.63 -22.59
CA LYS A 125 13.73 -2.55 -23.92
C LYS A 125 14.77 -2.10 -24.93
N PHE A 126 14.88 -2.84 -26.03
CA PHE A 126 15.73 -2.50 -27.16
C PHE A 126 14.89 -2.48 -28.41
N ASP A 127 14.89 -1.37 -29.14
CA ASP A 127 14.14 -1.16 -30.37
C ASP A 127 15.09 -0.71 -31.47
N VAL A 128 14.95 -1.28 -32.67
CA VAL A 128 15.59 -0.82 -33.88
C VAL A 128 14.52 -0.41 -34.88
N GLN A 129 14.59 0.83 -35.34
CA GLN A 129 13.67 1.41 -36.30
C GLN A 129 14.44 1.76 -37.56
N TYR A 130 13.94 1.31 -38.72
CA TYR A 130 14.44 1.69 -40.00
C TYR A 130 13.31 2.34 -40.83
N ASN A 131 13.57 3.53 -41.29
CA ASN A 131 12.65 4.28 -42.16
C ASN A 131 13.41 4.75 -43.40
N LYS A 132 12.94 4.39 -44.56
CA LYS A 132 13.52 4.83 -45.82
C LYS A 132 12.44 5.08 -46.84
N ASN A 133 12.55 6.24 -47.50
CA ASN A 133 11.75 6.60 -48.65
C ASN A 133 12.52 6.23 -49.94
N PHE A 134 11.85 5.48 -50.80
CA PHE A 134 12.37 5.08 -52.14
C PHE A 134 11.60 5.81 -53.20
N LEU A 135 12.33 6.55 -54.05
CA LEU A 135 11.80 7.23 -55.25
C LEU A 135 10.63 8.19 -54.98
N SER A 136 10.53 8.72 -53.73
CA SER A 136 9.42 9.60 -53.30
C SER A 136 8.01 9.02 -53.43
N VAL A 137 7.88 7.72 -53.66
CA VAL A 137 6.60 7.01 -53.88
C VAL A 137 6.38 5.93 -52.83
N HIS A 138 7.46 5.33 -52.31
CA HIS A 138 7.34 4.20 -51.35
C HIS A 138 8.09 4.51 -50.08
N ASP A 139 7.36 4.48 -48.98
CA ASP A 139 7.90 4.56 -47.62
C ASP A 139 7.96 3.17 -46.99
N ILE A 140 9.15 2.75 -46.58
CA ILE A 140 9.36 1.50 -45.86
C ILE A 140 9.66 1.83 -44.43
N PHE A 141 8.84 1.34 -43.53
CA PHE A 141 9.05 1.41 -42.09
C PHE A 141 9.15 0.00 -41.51
N VAL A 142 10.27 -0.28 -40.84
CA VAL A 142 10.51 -1.55 -40.15
C VAL A 142 10.88 -1.24 -38.71
N ASN A 143 10.19 -1.87 -37.77
CA ASN A 143 10.51 -1.83 -36.34
C ASN A 143 10.68 -3.25 -35.81
N ALA A 144 11.79 -3.49 -35.13
CA ALA A 144 12.04 -4.72 -34.41
C ALA A 144 12.48 -4.39 -32.99
N GLY A 145 11.88 -5.04 -32.00
CA GLY A 145 12.18 -4.78 -30.60
C GLY A 145 12.24 -6.04 -29.76
N LEU A 146 12.97 -5.92 -28.66
CA LEU A 146 13.08 -6.92 -27.60
C LEU A 146 12.72 -6.25 -26.28
N ILE A 147 11.84 -6.88 -25.49
CA ILE A 147 11.47 -6.41 -24.15
C ILE A 147 11.79 -7.53 -23.16
N CYS A 148 12.57 -7.19 -22.16
CA CYS A 148 12.90 -8.06 -21.05
C CYS A 148 12.40 -7.46 -19.74
N ARG A 149 11.76 -8.26 -18.89
CA ARG A 149 11.32 -7.85 -17.55
C ARG A 149 11.68 -8.93 -16.56
N ALA A 150 12.18 -8.49 -15.41
CA ALA A 150 12.47 -9.33 -14.28
C ALA A 150 11.85 -8.70 -13.03
N ASN A 151 10.70 -9.22 -12.59
CA ASN A 151 10.10 -8.90 -11.30
C ASN A 151 10.44 -10.00 -10.27
N SER A 152 10.97 -11.13 -10.79
CA SER A 152 11.52 -12.26 -10.09
C SER A 152 12.45 -12.99 -11.04
N LEU A 153 13.33 -13.84 -10.56
CA LEU A 153 14.15 -14.69 -11.42
C LEU A 153 13.35 -15.96 -11.83
N PRO A 154 13.36 -16.39 -13.10
CA PRO A 154 14.09 -15.85 -14.25
C PRO A 154 13.39 -14.68 -14.95
N PRO A 155 14.15 -13.83 -15.67
CA PRO A 155 13.58 -12.73 -16.44
C PRO A 155 12.75 -13.22 -17.63
N ILE A 156 11.63 -12.54 -17.91
CA ILE A 156 10.78 -12.82 -19.05
C ILE A 156 11.13 -11.85 -20.18
N CYS A 157 11.56 -12.38 -21.33
CA CYS A 157 11.88 -11.59 -22.50
C CYS A 157 10.91 -11.88 -23.64
N ASN A 158 10.26 -10.84 -24.16
CA ASN A 158 9.34 -10.92 -25.28
C ASN A 158 9.90 -10.21 -26.50
N ARG A 159 9.83 -10.87 -27.67
CA ARG A 159 10.22 -10.27 -28.96
C ARG A 159 9.00 -9.68 -29.63
N GLN A 160 9.09 -8.39 -30.01
CA GLN A 160 8.10 -7.72 -30.84
C GLN A 160 8.67 -7.40 -32.21
N LYS A 161 7.90 -7.71 -33.25
CA LYS A 161 8.21 -7.30 -34.63
C LYS A 161 6.98 -6.62 -35.21
N VAL A 162 7.15 -5.42 -35.72
CA VAL A 162 6.10 -4.69 -36.42
C VAL A 162 6.63 -4.26 -37.77
N PHE A 163 5.94 -4.69 -38.85
CA PHE A 163 6.22 -4.27 -40.20
C PHE A 163 5.03 -3.44 -40.70
N ARG A 164 5.29 -2.27 -41.19
CA ARG A 164 4.28 -1.43 -41.86
C ARG A 164 4.85 -0.92 -43.18
N ALA A 165 4.18 -1.26 -44.25
CA ALA A 165 4.42 -0.70 -45.57
C ALA A 165 3.20 0.12 -46.00
N THR A 166 3.40 1.34 -46.41
CA THR A 166 2.37 2.22 -47.00
C THR A 166 2.75 2.58 -48.42
N ARG A 167 1.76 2.53 -49.30
CA ARG A 167 1.90 2.99 -50.68
C ARG A 167 1.57 4.46 -50.76
#